data_8377db936b7f86bcd9375a9dec2e0895
#
_entry.id   8377db936b7f86bcd9375a9dec2e0895
#
_cell.length_a   1.000
_cell.length_b   1.000
_cell.length_c   1.000
_cell.angle_alpha   90.00
_cell.angle_beta   90.00
_cell.angle_gamma   90.00
#
_symmetry.space_group_name_H-M   'P 1'
#
loop_
_entity.id
_entity.type
_entity.pdbx_description
1 polymer ?
#
loop_
_entity_poly.entity_id
_entity_poly.type
_entity_poly.pdbx_seq_one_letter_code
_entity_poly.pdbx_strand_id
1 'polypeptide(L)'
;MTPDGRVRVLSDSQRAQGEIAPVTGDWVEIGDTEGLGTVIARVLPRRTAVSRRDPAEKDLEQVLASNVDVVAAVLGLDRPVQAGWLERLLVMAIDSDAEPLIVLTKADEADVDTPAFAIVEAVAGSVPVIVTSVV
;
A
#
# COMPACT_ATOMS: atom_id res chain seq x y z
N MET A 1 17.27 6.06 -0.76
CA MET A 1 18.46 5.50 -0.10
C MET A 1 19.60 6.46 -0.35
N THR A 2 20.29 6.88 0.68
CA THR A 2 21.54 7.63 0.52
C THR A 2 22.62 6.70 -0.01
N PRO A 3 23.63 7.20 -0.77
CA PRO A 3 24.74 6.36 -1.26
C PRO A 3 25.49 5.62 -0.14
N ASP A 4 25.43 6.15 1.06
CA ASP A 4 26.14 5.66 2.25
C ASP A 4 25.33 4.70 3.12
N GLY A 5 24.17 4.22 2.66
CA GLY A 5 23.37 3.27 3.39
C GLY A 5 22.17 3.88 4.12
N ARG A 6 21.68 3.18 5.16
CA ARG A 6 20.50 3.61 5.94
C ARG A 6 20.86 4.70 6.94
N VAL A 7 20.21 5.85 6.83
CA VAL A 7 20.34 6.95 7.80
C VAL A 7 19.03 7.04 8.60
N ARG A 8 19.16 7.15 9.92
CA ARG A 8 18.00 7.47 10.78
C ARG A 8 17.84 8.99 10.78
N VAL A 9 16.68 9.43 10.29
CA VAL A 9 16.32 10.85 10.22
C VAL A 9 15.14 11.09 11.14
N LEU A 10 15.17 12.20 11.88
CA LEU A 10 14.04 12.61 12.71
C LEU A 10 12.99 13.27 11.80
N SER A 11 11.78 12.77 11.85
CA SER A 11 10.62 13.48 11.30
C SER A 11 10.05 14.35 12.40
N ASP A 12 10.23 15.66 12.30
CA ASP A 12 9.57 16.60 13.21
C ASP A 12 8.12 16.79 12.73
N SER A 13 7.24 15.97 13.25
CA SER A 13 5.79 16.03 12.95
C SER A 13 5.13 17.32 13.46
N GLN A 14 5.85 18.14 14.24
CA GLN A 14 5.33 19.39 14.78
C GLN A 14 5.64 20.62 13.91
N ARG A 15 6.51 20.50 12.91
CA ARG A 15 6.99 21.65 12.14
C ARG A 15 6.08 22.08 11.00
N ALA A 16 5.09 21.30 10.67
CA ALA A 16 4.31 21.53 9.45
C ALA A 16 2.82 21.74 9.72
N GLN A 17 2.47 22.89 10.21
CA GLN A 17 1.15 23.42 9.86
C GLN A 17 1.18 23.70 8.34
N GLY A 18 0.78 22.69 7.54
CA GLY A 18 0.68 22.77 6.09
C GLY A 18 1.62 21.88 5.26
N GLU A 19 2.60 21.22 5.88
CA GLU A 19 3.48 20.28 5.16
C GLU A 19 2.93 18.83 5.22
N ILE A 20 3.10 18.13 4.10
CA ILE A 20 2.68 16.73 3.97
C ILE A 20 3.52 15.85 4.89
N ALA A 21 2.89 15.14 5.82
CA ALA A 21 3.59 14.18 6.67
C ALA A 21 4.20 13.05 5.81
N PRO A 22 5.48 12.69 6.05
CA PRO A 22 6.12 11.63 5.30
C PRO A 22 5.50 10.26 5.62
N VAL A 23 5.30 9.46 4.57
CA VAL A 23 4.83 8.08 4.66
C VAL A 23 5.80 7.12 4.01
N THR A 24 5.60 5.82 4.18
CA THR A 24 6.40 4.80 3.50
C THR A 24 6.36 4.98 1.98
N GLY A 25 7.53 4.98 1.35
CA GLY A 25 7.69 5.17 -0.09
C GLY A 25 7.96 6.60 -0.54
N ASP A 26 7.84 7.59 0.35
CA ASP A 26 8.15 8.97 0.00
C ASP A 26 9.63 9.19 -0.30
N TRP A 27 9.87 9.95 -1.35
CA TRP A 27 11.16 10.59 -1.58
C TRP A 27 11.22 11.88 -0.79
N VAL A 28 12.29 12.06 -0.04
CA VAL A 28 12.45 13.21 0.85
C VAL A 28 13.77 13.92 0.60
N GLU A 29 13.74 15.21 0.74
CA GLU A 29 14.94 16.04 0.86
C GLU A 29 15.32 16.12 2.34
N ILE A 30 16.57 15.85 2.65
CA ILE A 30 17.10 15.94 4.02
C ILE A 30 17.99 17.17 4.17
N GLY A 31 17.96 17.77 5.32
CA GLY A 31 18.80 18.91 5.69
C GLY A 31 19.32 18.75 7.11
N ASP A 32 20.40 19.47 7.41
CA ASP A 32 20.93 19.52 8.77
C ASP A 32 20.41 20.78 9.47
N THR A 33 19.91 20.59 10.69
CA THR A 33 19.43 21.68 11.54
C THR A 33 20.25 21.72 12.80
N GLU A 34 20.77 22.90 13.15
CA GLU A 34 21.58 23.11 14.35
C GLU A 34 20.78 22.67 15.59
N GLY A 35 21.38 21.80 16.41
CA GLY A 35 20.75 21.22 17.61
C GLY A 35 19.82 20.02 17.39
N LEU A 36 19.36 19.74 16.17
CA LEU A 36 18.48 18.60 15.86
C LEU A 36 19.16 17.55 14.98
N GLY A 37 20.29 17.87 14.34
CA GLY A 37 20.95 16.99 13.38
C GLY A 37 20.22 16.91 12.05
N THR A 38 20.28 15.74 11.39
CA THR A 38 19.67 15.51 10.07
C THR A 38 18.16 15.33 10.22
N VAL A 39 17.39 16.17 9.53
CA VAL A 39 15.93 16.19 9.54
C VAL A 39 15.36 16.08 8.10
N ILE A 40 14.13 15.65 7.97
CA ILE A 40 13.39 15.74 6.70
C ILE A 40 13.03 17.22 6.48
N ALA A 41 13.62 17.82 5.45
CA ALA A 41 13.35 19.20 5.09
C ALA A 41 12.07 19.32 4.26
N ARG A 42 11.82 18.34 3.38
CA ARG A 42 10.66 18.36 2.47
C ARG A 42 10.34 16.96 1.95
N VAL A 43 9.04 16.66 1.76
CA VAL A 43 8.56 15.52 0.99
C VAL A 43 8.46 15.93 -0.48
N LEU A 44 9.03 15.14 -1.38
CA LEU A 44 8.98 15.39 -2.81
C LEU A 44 7.60 14.98 -3.38
N PRO A 45 7.20 15.49 -4.56
CA PRO A 45 5.95 15.13 -5.20
C PRO A 45 5.81 13.61 -5.37
N ARG A 46 4.67 13.09 -4.96
CA ARG A 46 4.31 11.67 -5.08
C ARG A 46 3.84 11.38 -6.49
N ARG A 47 4.26 10.25 -7.07
CA ARG A 47 3.76 9.74 -8.35
C ARG A 47 2.44 9.00 -8.16
N THR A 48 2.39 8.14 -7.16
CA THR A 48 1.21 7.37 -6.74
C THR A 48 1.02 7.53 -5.24
N ALA A 49 -0.21 7.42 -4.74
CA ALA A 49 -0.50 7.46 -3.31
C ALA A 49 -1.66 6.52 -2.98
N VAL A 50 -1.36 5.46 -2.26
CA VAL A 50 -2.38 4.55 -1.72
C VAL A 50 -2.94 5.17 -0.45
N SER A 51 -4.22 5.48 -0.45
CA SER A 51 -4.89 6.14 0.67
C SER A 51 -6.17 5.42 1.08
N ARG A 52 -6.63 5.71 2.27
CA ARG A 52 -7.93 5.29 2.76
C ARG A 52 -8.61 6.45 3.49
N ARG A 53 -9.93 6.45 3.50
CA ARG A 53 -10.68 7.37 4.36
C ARG A 53 -10.50 6.98 5.81
N ASP A 54 -10.21 7.97 6.67
CA ASP A 54 -10.15 7.74 8.10
C ASP A 54 -11.57 7.44 8.63
N PRO A 55 -11.79 6.32 9.35
CA PRO A 55 -13.10 6.01 9.92
C PRO A 55 -13.54 7.01 11.00
N ALA A 56 -12.59 7.68 11.65
CA ALA A 56 -12.85 8.63 12.75
C ALA A 56 -13.12 10.05 12.23
N GLU A 57 -12.49 10.44 11.13
CA GLU A 57 -12.65 11.77 10.52
C GLU A 57 -13.05 11.60 9.05
N LYS A 58 -14.36 11.72 8.77
CA LYS A 58 -14.98 11.41 7.47
C LYS A 58 -14.42 12.22 6.29
N ASP A 59 -13.75 13.32 6.56
CA ASP A 59 -13.22 14.24 5.54
C ASP A 59 -11.69 14.19 5.40
N LEU A 60 -11.00 13.37 6.20
CA LEU A 60 -9.55 13.20 6.11
C LEU A 60 -9.18 11.89 5.40
N GLU A 61 -8.42 12.06 4.33
CA GLU A 61 -7.79 10.98 3.60
C GLU A 61 -6.42 10.67 4.23
N GLN A 62 -6.26 9.43 4.70
CA GLN A 62 -4.99 8.96 5.24
C GLN A 62 -4.19 8.27 4.15
N VAL A 63 -3.06 8.86 3.75
CA VAL A 63 -2.10 8.19 2.87
C VAL A 63 -1.38 7.10 3.65
N LEU A 64 -1.40 5.88 3.13
CA LEU A 64 -0.77 4.68 3.73
C LEU A 64 0.63 4.46 3.18
N ALA A 65 0.79 4.64 1.86
CA ALA A 65 2.05 4.49 1.14
C ALA A 65 2.06 5.37 -0.10
N SER A 66 3.24 5.74 -0.58
CA SER A 66 3.44 6.53 -1.78
C SER A 66 4.43 5.88 -2.73
N ASN A 67 4.43 6.35 -3.99
CA ASN A 67 5.32 5.87 -5.06
C ASN A 67 5.29 4.35 -5.22
N VAL A 68 4.08 3.79 -5.07
CA VAL A 68 3.79 2.35 -5.19
C VAL A 68 3.57 2.04 -6.67
N ASP A 69 4.23 1.01 -7.19
CA ASP A 69 4.04 0.55 -8.56
C ASP A 69 2.91 -0.48 -8.64
N VAL A 70 2.84 -1.38 -7.66
CA VAL A 70 1.87 -2.49 -7.62
C VAL A 70 1.22 -2.57 -6.24
N VAL A 71 -0.09 -2.74 -6.22
CA VAL A 71 -0.87 -3.08 -5.02
C VAL A 71 -1.33 -4.53 -5.12
N ALA A 72 -0.74 -5.40 -4.31
CA ALA A 72 -1.09 -6.81 -4.29
C ALA A 72 -2.16 -7.12 -3.21
N ALA A 73 -3.33 -7.59 -3.64
CA ALA A 73 -4.34 -8.19 -2.78
C ALA A 73 -3.98 -9.65 -2.51
N VAL A 74 -3.43 -9.93 -1.33
CA VAL A 74 -2.99 -11.28 -0.95
C VAL A 74 -4.09 -11.98 -0.15
N LEU A 75 -4.56 -13.14 -0.67
CA LEU A 75 -5.62 -13.94 -0.07
C LEU A 75 -5.13 -15.37 0.16
N GLY A 76 -5.34 -15.87 1.39
CA GLY A 76 -5.11 -17.30 1.68
C GLY A 76 -6.35 -18.11 1.31
N LEU A 77 -6.15 -19.19 0.55
CA LEU A 77 -7.23 -20.09 0.15
C LEU A 77 -7.69 -21.03 1.30
N ASP A 78 -7.01 -20.98 2.44
CA ASP A 78 -7.43 -21.61 3.71
C ASP A 78 -8.66 -20.98 4.36
N ARG A 79 -9.20 -19.89 3.79
CA ARG A 79 -10.34 -19.12 4.34
C ARG A 79 -11.29 -18.69 3.22
N PRO A 80 -12.56 -18.43 3.60
CA PRO A 80 -13.52 -17.87 2.65
C PRO A 80 -13.08 -16.51 2.11
N VAL A 81 -13.08 -16.36 0.79
CA VAL A 81 -12.85 -15.08 0.13
C VAL A 81 -14.11 -14.24 0.20
N GLN A 82 -13.97 -12.98 0.60
CA GLN A 82 -15.08 -12.03 0.63
C GLN A 82 -14.98 -11.10 -0.58
N ALA A 83 -15.90 -11.24 -1.54
CA ALA A 83 -15.94 -10.44 -2.77
C ALA A 83 -15.85 -8.93 -2.50
N GLY A 84 -16.70 -8.41 -1.62
CA GLY A 84 -16.74 -6.97 -1.35
C GLY A 84 -15.49 -6.41 -0.66
N TRP A 85 -14.68 -7.26 -0.01
CA TRP A 85 -13.36 -6.84 0.48
C TRP A 85 -12.35 -6.76 -0.66
N LEU A 86 -12.34 -7.76 -1.55
CA LEU A 86 -11.46 -7.78 -2.72
C LEU A 86 -11.77 -6.60 -3.65
N GLU A 87 -13.04 -6.36 -3.95
CA GLU A 87 -13.48 -5.21 -4.76
C GLU A 87 -12.93 -3.89 -4.20
N ARG A 88 -13.05 -3.65 -2.88
CA ARG A 88 -12.53 -2.43 -2.26
C ARG A 88 -11.02 -2.28 -2.38
N LEU A 89 -10.26 -3.38 -2.29
CA LEU A 89 -8.81 -3.34 -2.49
C LEU A 89 -8.45 -3.01 -3.93
N LEU A 90 -9.16 -3.59 -4.90
CA LEU A 90 -8.91 -3.31 -6.31
C LEU A 90 -9.26 -1.86 -6.66
N VAL A 91 -10.38 -1.34 -6.17
CA VAL A 91 -10.74 0.08 -6.33
C VAL A 91 -9.66 0.98 -5.73
N MET A 92 -9.20 0.69 -4.51
CA MET A 92 -8.13 1.47 -3.87
C MET A 92 -6.83 1.45 -4.69
N ALA A 93 -6.47 0.32 -5.30
CA ALA A 93 -5.30 0.21 -6.15
C ALA A 93 -5.45 1.07 -7.42
N ILE A 94 -6.60 0.96 -8.10
CA ILE A 94 -6.90 1.73 -9.32
C ILE A 94 -6.93 3.24 -9.02
N ASP A 95 -7.60 3.64 -7.94
CA ASP A 95 -7.70 5.05 -7.55
C ASP A 95 -6.34 5.66 -7.18
N SER A 96 -5.36 4.82 -6.83
CA SER A 96 -3.99 5.27 -6.49
C SER A 96 -3.05 5.36 -7.69
N ASP A 97 -3.51 5.09 -8.92
CA ASP A 97 -2.69 4.95 -10.13
C ASP A 97 -1.61 3.84 -10.03
N ALA A 98 -1.79 2.87 -9.13
CA ALA A 98 -0.94 1.70 -9.02
C ALA A 98 -1.55 0.50 -9.76
N GLU A 99 -0.73 -0.43 -10.24
CA GLU A 99 -1.20 -1.64 -10.91
C GLU A 99 -1.79 -2.63 -9.88
N PRO A 100 -3.05 -3.05 -10.01
CA PRO A 100 -3.63 -4.05 -9.14
C PRO A 100 -3.11 -5.44 -9.48
N LEU A 101 -2.86 -6.27 -8.45
CA LEU A 101 -2.49 -7.67 -8.57
C LEU A 101 -3.23 -8.49 -7.52
N ILE A 102 -3.76 -9.65 -7.89
CA ILE A 102 -4.32 -10.61 -6.95
C ILE A 102 -3.34 -11.76 -6.77
N VAL A 103 -3.03 -12.10 -5.52
CA VAL A 103 -2.17 -13.23 -5.17
C VAL A 103 -2.94 -14.18 -4.27
N LEU A 104 -3.22 -15.39 -4.79
CA LEU A 104 -3.84 -16.47 -4.04
C LEU A 104 -2.73 -17.36 -3.48
N THR A 105 -2.67 -17.46 -2.16
CA THR A 105 -1.67 -18.27 -1.45
C THR A 105 -2.32 -19.53 -0.87
N LYS A 106 -1.51 -20.49 -0.43
CA LYS A 106 -1.95 -21.75 0.17
C LYS A 106 -2.86 -22.57 -0.76
N ALA A 107 -2.49 -22.65 -2.02
CA ALA A 107 -3.26 -23.41 -3.00
C ALA A 107 -3.29 -24.93 -2.69
N ASP A 108 -2.33 -25.41 -1.92
CA ASP A 108 -2.26 -26.78 -1.38
C ASP A 108 -3.32 -27.08 -0.31
N GLU A 109 -3.82 -26.05 0.38
CA GLU A 109 -4.87 -26.17 1.39
C GLU A 109 -6.27 -25.93 0.81
N ALA A 110 -6.38 -25.58 -0.48
CA ALA A 110 -7.65 -25.32 -1.13
C ALA A 110 -8.35 -26.62 -1.55
N ASP A 111 -9.62 -26.78 -1.17
CA ASP A 111 -10.47 -27.80 -1.77
C ASP A 111 -10.72 -27.51 -3.24
N VAL A 112 -10.78 -28.55 -4.08
CA VAL A 112 -11.00 -28.45 -5.54
C VAL A 112 -12.30 -27.72 -5.87
N ASP A 113 -13.29 -27.79 -4.98
CA ASP A 113 -14.61 -27.14 -5.11
C ASP A 113 -14.68 -25.82 -4.34
N THR A 114 -13.53 -25.21 -3.96
CA THR A 114 -13.51 -23.97 -3.21
C THR A 114 -14.17 -22.83 -4.00
N PRO A 115 -15.24 -22.19 -3.50
CA PRO A 115 -15.91 -21.08 -4.18
C PRO A 115 -15.00 -19.85 -4.34
N ALA A 116 -13.83 -19.84 -3.70
CA ALA A 116 -12.87 -18.75 -3.76
C ALA A 116 -12.43 -18.43 -5.18
N PHE A 117 -12.14 -19.44 -6.01
CA PHE A 117 -11.73 -19.23 -7.40
C PHE A 117 -12.84 -18.57 -8.22
N ALA A 118 -14.09 -19.03 -8.09
CA ALA A 118 -15.22 -18.44 -8.79
C ALA A 118 -15.47 -16.97 -8.36
N ILE A 119 -15.32 -16.68 -7.08
CA ILE A 119 -15.44 -15.32 -6.55
C ILE A 119 -14.33 -14.44 -7.11
N VAL A 120 -13.09 -14.91 -7.09
CA VAL A 120 -11.95 -14.16 -7.61
C VAL A 120 -12.10 -13.92 -9.10
N GLU A 121 -12.47 -14.93 -9.88
CA GLU A 121 -12.70 -14.80 -11.32
C GLU A 121 -13.79 -13.77 -11.65
N ALA A 122 -14.88 -13.77 -10.88
CA ALA A 122 -15.98 -12.82 -11.06
C ALA A 122 -15.56 -11.36 -10.75
N VAL A 123 -14.67 -11.15 -9.78
CA VAL A 123 -14.25 -9.82 -9.32
C VAL A 123 -13.01 -9.31 -10.06
N ALA A 124 -12.10 -10.20 -10.44
CA ALA A 124 -10.80 -9.83 -11.03
C ALA A 124 -10.92 -9.09 -12.36
N GLY A 125 -11.88 -9.45 -13.21
CA GLY A 125 -11.99 -8.87 -14.55
C GLY A 125 -10.69 -9.06 -15.35
N SER A 126 -9.98 -7.96 -15.64
CA SER A 126 -8.69 -7.98 -16.34
C SER A 126 -7.47 -7.95 -15.40
N VAL A 127 -7.68 -7.91 -14.08
CA VAL A 127 -6.60 -7.86 -13.10
C VAL A 127 -5.84 -9.19 -13.09
N PRO A 128 -4.50 -9.17 -13.16
CA PRO A 128 -3.69 -10.39 -13.08
C PRO A 128 -3.91 -11.14 -11.77
N VAL A 129 -4.01 -12.48 -11.87
CA VAL A 129 -4.15 -13.39 -10.72
C VAL A 129 -2.96 -14.35 -10.71
N ILE A 130 -2.25 -14.39 -9.61
CA ILE A 130 -1.16 -15.33 -9.35
C ILE A 130 -1.62 -16.32 -8.29
N VAL A 131 -1.45 -17.61 -8.56
CA VAL A 131 -1.72 -18.69 -7.58
C VAL A 131 -0.39 -19.26 -7.13
N THR A 132 -0.19 -19.36 -5.81
CA THR A 132 1.04 -19.88 -5.22
C THR A 132 0.76 -20.80 -4.04
N SER A 133 1.68 -21.72 -3.82
CA SER A 133 1.71 -22.62 -2.68
C SER A 133 3.13 -22.67 -2.12
N VAL A 134 3.22 -22.83 -0.81
CA VAL A 134 4.50 -23.14 -0.16
C VAL A 134 4.48 -24.63 0.16
N VAL A 135 5.25 -25.39 -0.58
CA VAL A 135 5.45 -26.82 -0.33
C VAL A 135 6.69 -27.03 0.54
#